data_0fbaace47785736ab1a8ae35e7d225d3
#
_entry.id   0fbaace47785736ab1a8ae35e7d225d3
#
_cell.length_a   1.000
_cell.length_b   1.000
_cell.length_c   1.000
_cell.angle_alpha   90.00
_cell.angle_beta   90.00
_cell.angle_gamma   90.00
#
_symmetry.space_group_name_H-M   'P 1'
#
loop_
_entity.id
_entity.type
_entity.pdbx_description
1 polymer ?
#
loop_
_entity_poly.entity_id
_entity_poly.type
_entity_poly.pdbx_seq_one_letter_code
_entity_poly.pdbx_strand_id
1 'polypeptide(L)'
;LPSTVSFSDGSTITYTYGADGTKLRTVHKIGSTTTTTDYCGNVIYENGTQKLLLTEEGYINLTGTQQYHYYLKDHQGNNRVVINQSGTVEETNHYYPFGGVFGTTGNTQPYKYNGKEFDTKKGLNWYDYGARHYDTALGRFTTNDRFAEKYYSMSPYQYGANSPVGNIDVNGDSIRVYTETQSFGHTWISVGEG
;
A
#
# COMPACT_ATOMS: atom_id res chain seq x y z
N LEU A 1 9.79 -5.93 10.31
CA LEU A 1 8.40 -6.18 9.94
C LEU A 1 7.61 -6.67 11.14
N PRO A 2 6.39 -6.16 11.40
CA PRO A 2 5.56 -6.64 12.50
C PRO A 2 5.08 -8.07 12.22
N SER A 3 5.16 -8.94 13.22
CA SER A 3 4.58 -10.29 13.13
C SER A 3 3.12 -10.31 13.59
N THR A 4 2.77 -9.45 14.54
CA THR A 4 1.41 -9.41 15.10
C THR A 4 1.09 -8.00 15.59
N VAL A 5 -0.12 -7.56 15.30
CA VAL A 5 -0.77 -6.39 15.90
C VAL A 5 -1.89 -6.89 16.80
N SER A 6 -1.90 -6.45 18.07
CA SER A 6 -2.92 -6.83 19.06
C SER A 6 -3.73 -5.61 19.46
N PHE A 7 -5.03 -5.78 19.53
CA PHE A 7 -5.98 -4.75 19.96
C PHE A 7 -6.48 -5.02 21.36
N SER A 8 -6.92 -3.98 22.06
CA SER A 8 -7.37 -4.06 23.46
C SER A 8 -8.60 -4.96 23.67
N ASP A 9 -9.37 -5.22 22.62
CA ASP A 9 -10.53 -6.11 22.64
C ASP A 9 -10.20 -7.59 22.36
N GLY A 10 -8.90 -7.93 22.27
CA GLY A 10 -8.43 -9.28 21.96
C GLY A 10 -8.40 -9.63 20.47
N SER A 11 -8.79 -8.71 19.58
CA SER A 11 -8.62 -8.87 18.14
C SER A 11 -7.14 -8.84 17.77
N THR A 12 -6.75 -9.55 16.72
CA THR A 12 -5.35 -9.60 16.26
C THR A 12 -5.26 -9.56 14.74
N ILE A 13 -4.16 -8.99 14.24
CA ILE A 13 -3.72 -9.15 12.87
C ILE A 13 -2.35 -9.81 12.91
N THR A 14 -2.19 -10.94 12.24
CA THR A 14 -0.94 -11.70 12.22
C THR A 14 -0.41 -11.76 10.80
N TYR A 15 0.88 -11.50 10.62
CA TYR A 15 1.56 -11.52 9.34
C TYR A 15 2.55 -12.68 9.26
N THR A 16 2.64 -13.32 8.12
CA THR A 16 3.66 -14.33 7.81
C THR A 16 4.47 -13.85 6.61
N TYR A 17 5.78 -13.90 6.74
CA TYR A 17 6.71 -13.45 5.71
C TYR A 17 7.62 -14.59 5.26
N GLY A 18 8.09 -14.52 4.02
CA GLY A 18 9.20 -15.31 3.53
C GLY A 18 10.53 -14.85 4.14
N ALA A 19 11.58 -15.60 3.91
CA ALA A 19 12.93 -15.29 4.40
C ALA A 19 13.49 -13.97 3.80
N ASP A 20 12.99 -13.58 2.65
CA ASP A 20 13.32 -12.35 1.93
C ASP A 20 12.49 -11.13 2.39
N GLY A 21 11.56 -11.32 3.32
CA GLY A 21 10.63 -10.30 3.81
C GLY A 21 9.36 -10.15 2.98
N THR A 22 9.17 -10.94 1.93
CA THR A 22 7.93 -10.95 1.14
C THR A 22 6.77 -11.40 2.01
N LYS A 23 5.68 -10.62 2.04
CA LYS A 23 4.46 -10.99 2.77
C LYS A 23 3.76 -12.16 2.06
N LEU A 24 3.57 -13.25 2.79
CA LEU A 24 2.94 -14.47 2.28
C LEU A 24 1.49 -14.62 2.77
N ARG A 25 1.21 -14.17 3.99
CA ARG A 25 -0.13 -14.31 4.59
C ARG A 25 -0.41 -13.20 5.59
N THR A 26 -1.67 -12.78 5.62
CA THR A 26 -2.24 -11.96 6.71
C THR A 26 -3.47 -12.68 7.27
N VAL A 27 -3.57 -12.76 8.59
CA VAL A 27 -4.74 -13.31 9.28
C VAL A 27 -5.34 -12.23 10.17
N HIS A 28 -6.54 -11.80 9.85
CA HIS A 28 -7.35 -10.91 10.67
C HIS A 28 -8.30 -11.73 11.53
N LYS A 29 -8.09 -11.73 12.84
CA LYS A 29 -9.02 -12.31 13.81
C LYS A 29 -9.71 -11.17 14.56
N ILE A 30 -10.95 -10.88 14.18
CA ILE A 30 -11.73 -9.77 14.73
C ILE A 30 -13.01 -10.32 15.39
N GLY A 31 -13.05 -10.28 16.71
CA GLY A 31 -14.07 -10.98 17.47
C GLY A 31 -14.05 -12.48 17.18
N SER A 32 -15.19 -13.02 16.70
CA SER A 32 -15.31 -14.43 16.30
C SER A 32 -14.99 -14.68 14.82
N THR A 33 -14.76 -13.64 14.03
CA THR A 33 -14.51 -13.75 12.59
C THR A 33 -13.01 -13.83 12.32
N THR A 34 -12.60 -14.81 11.52
CA THR A 34 -11.23 -14.94 11.02
C THR A 34 -11.25 -14.82 9.50
N THR A 35 -10.44 -13.90 8.97
CA THR A 35 -10.22 -13.76 7.53
C THR A 35 -8.75 -13.99 7.25
N THR A 36 -8.44 -14.90 6.35
CA THR A 36 -7.08 -15.21 5.91
C THR A 36 -6.89 -14.69 4.50
N THR A 37 -5.84 -13.91 4.29
CA THR A 37 -5.41 -13.46 2.95
C THR A 37 -4.06 -14.07 2.65
N ASP A 38 -3.95 -14.80 1.53
CA ASP A 38 -2.70 -15.38 1.03
C ASP A 38 -2.24 -14.61 -0.22
N TYR A 39 -0.95 -14.34 -0.29
CA TYR A 39 -0.31 -13.59 -1.37
C TYR A 39 0.57 -14.52 -2.20
N CYS A 40 0.16 -14.84 -3.42
CA CYS A 40 0.87 -15.72 -4.35
C CYS A 40 1.30 -14.92 -5.59
N GLY A 41 2.37 -14.15 -5.46
CA GLY A 41 2.78 -13.19 -6.48
C GLY A 41 1.71 -12.12 -6.67
N ASN A 42 1.12 -12.03 -7.87
CA ASN A 42 0.05 -11.09 -8.19
C ASN A 42 -1.37 -11.66 -7.97
N VAL A 43 -1.50 -12.90 -7.50
CA VAL A 43 -2.80 -13.53 -7.17
C VAL A 43 -3.03 -13.47 -5.67
N ILE A 44 -4.15 -12.87 -5.28
CA ILE A 44 -4.57 -12.74 -3.90
C ILE A 44 -5.71 -13.71 -3.63
N TYR A 45 -5.54 -14.51 -2.58
CA TYR A 45 -6.57 -15.45 -2.10
C TYR A 45 -7.18 -14.90 -0.82
N GLU A 46 -8.47 -15.12 -0.64
CA GLU A 46 -9.16 -14.87 0.63
C GLU A 46 -9.86 -16.15 1.08
N ASN A 47 -9.52 -16.61 2.28
CA ASN A 47 -10.03 -17.86 2.87
C ASN A 47 -9.87 -19.08 1.92
N GLY A 48 -8.73 -19.15 1.23
CA GLY A 48 -8.38 -20.23 0.30
C GLY A 48 -9.01 -20.12 -1.09
N THR A 49 -9.80 -19.07 -1.37
CA THR A 49 -10.42 -18.84 -2.68
C THR A 49 -9.71 -17.69 -3.40
N GLN A 50 -9.44 -17.85 -4.70
CA GLN A 50 -8.89 -16.75 -5.53
C GLN A 50 -9.84 -15.56 -5.51
N LYS A 51 -9.32 -14.39 -5.17
CA LYS A 51 -10.11 -13.17 -5.05
C LYS A 51 -9.73 -12.14 -6.10
N LEU A 52 -8.45 -11.81 -6.20
CA LEU A 52 -7.95 -10.77 -7.10
C LEU A 52 -6.73 -11.28 -7.87
N LEU A 53 -6.65 -10.92 -9.14
CA LEU A 53 -5.41 -10.94 -9.92
C LEU A 53 -4.98 -9.50 -10.16
N LEU A 54 -3.85 -9.10 -9.59
CA LEU A 54 -3.30 -7.75 -9.72
C LEU A 54 -2.59 -7.60 -11.08
N THR A 55 -2.78 -6.45 -11.72
CA THR A 55 -2.10 -6.07 -12.96
C THR A 55 -1.51 -4.66 -12.81
N GLU A 56 -0.67 -4.22 -13.75
CA GLU A 56 -0.13 -2.86 -13.75
C GLU A 56 -1.22 -1.80 -13.87
N GLU A 57 -2.27 -2.10 -14.67
CA GLU A 57 -3.37 -1.19 -14.97
C GLU A 57 -4.51 -1.24 -13.95
N GLY A 58 -4.53 -2.25 -13.05
CA GLY A 58 -5.64 -2.43 -12.12
C GLY A 58 -5.71 -3.82 -11.53
N TYR A 59 -6.87 -4.46 -11.60
CA TYR A 59 -7.05 -5.83 -11.12
C TYR A 59 -8.20 -6.54 -11.84
N ILE A 60 -8.18 -7.85 -11.78
CA ILE A 60 -9.29 -8.70 -12.20
C ILE A 60 -9.92 -9.29 -10.93
N ASN A 61 -11.21 -9.06 -10.74
CA ASN A 61 -11.98 -9.76 -9.71
C ASN A 61 -12.22 -11.20 -10.19
N LEU A 62 -11.76 -12.18 -9.41
CA LEU A 62 -11.86 -13.61 -9.73
C LEU A 62 -13.05 -14.28 -9.02
N THR A 63 -13.80 -13.54 -8.19
CA THR A 63 -14.99 -14.08 -7.51
C THR A 63 -16.22 -13.99 -8.43
N GLY A 64 -16.87 -15.11 -8.69
CA GLY A 64 -18.02 -15.19 -9.59
C GLY A 64 -17.65 -14.97 -11.06
N THR A 65 -18.37 -14.09 -11.77
CA THR A 65 -18.01 -13.70 -13.14
C THR A 65 -16.80 -12.78 -13.10
N GLN A 66 -15.74 -13.16 -13.84
CA GLN A 66 -14.52 -12.36 -13.90
C GLN A 66 -14.81 -10.96 -14.44
N GLN A 67 -14.32 -9.93 -13.74
CA GLN A 67 -14.49 -8.53 -14.09
C GLN A 67 -13.15 -7.80 -14.03
N TYR A 68 -12.87 -7.03 -15.09
CA TYR A 68 -11.68 -6.18 -15.19
C TYR A 68 -11.97 -4.82 -14.55
N HIS A 69 -11.01 -4.35 -13.77
CA HIS A 69 -11.05 -3.04 -13.10
C HIS A 69 -9.76 -2.30 -13.42
N TYR A 70 -9.86 -1.01 -13.68
CA TYR A 70 -8.73 -0.16 -14.07
C TYR A 70 -8.55 0.95 -13.06
N TYR A 71 -7.29 1.29 -12.78
CA TYR A 71 -6.90 2.39 -11.91
C TYR A 71 -6.59 3.64 -12.72
N LEU A 72 -7.23 4.75 -12.38
CA LEU A 72 -6.77 6.07 -12.77
C LEU A 72 -5.90 6.61 -11.65
N LYS A 73 -4.62 6.71 -11.92
CA LYS A 73 -3.58 7.09 -10.95
C LYS A 73 -3.15 8.54 -11.16
N ASP A 74 -2.74 9.20 -10.09
CA ASP A 74 -2.04 10.48 -10.18
C ASP A 74 -0.53 10.29 -10.42
N HIS A 75 0.22 11.40 -10.46
CA HIS A 75 1.67 11.41 -10.73
C HIS A 75 2.50 10.61 -9.73
N GLN A 76 1.99 10.34 -8.53
CA GLN A 76 2.66 9.54 -7.50
C GLN A 76 2.23 8.08 -7.50
N GLY A 77 1.37 7.66 -8.43
CA GLY A 77 0.83 6.31 -8.46
C GLY A 77 -0.29 6.06 -7.44
N ASN A 78 -0.89 7.12 -6.89
CA ASN A 78 -2.04 6.99 -6.01
C ASN A 78 -3.27 6.58 -6.82
N ASN A 79 -3.96 5.53 -6.40
CA ASN A 79 -5.20 5.09 -7.03
C ASN A 79 -6.33 6.09 -6.71
N ARG A 80 -6.61 7.01 -7.64
CA ARG A 80 -7.61 8.09 -7.48
C ARG A 80 -9.01 7.62 -7.83
N VAL A 81 -9.14 6.83 -8.89
CA VAL A 81 -10.43 6.31 -9.36
C VAL A 81 -10.26 4.85 -9.76
N VAL A 82 -11.26 4.04 -9.46
CA VAL A 82 -11.40 2.68 -9.98
C VAL A 82 -12.61 2.64 -10.89
N ILE A 83 -12.41 2.19 -12.11
CA ILE A 83 -13.48 1.97 -13.09
C ILE A 83 -13.55 0.49 -13.46
N ASN A 84 -14.75 0.00 -13.72
CA ASN A 84 -14.92 -1.36 -14.23
C ASN A 84 -14.76 -1.40 -15.77
N GLN A 85 -14.80 -2.60 -16.34
CA GLN A 85 -14.67 -2.81 -17.79
C GLN A 85 -15.73 -2.09 -18.65
N SER A 86 -16.85 -1.66 -18.05
CA SER A 86 -17.89 -0.88 -18.74
C SER A 86 -17.66 0.63 -18.63
N GLY A 87 -16.57 1.07 -17.98
CA GLY A 87 -16.27 2.48 -17.75
C GLY A 87 -17.02 3.10 -16.56
N THR A 88 -17.75 2.30 -15.78
CA THR A 88 -18.46 2.80 -14.59
C THR A 88 -17.47 3.04 -13.46
N VAL A 89 -17.56 4.23 -12.84
CA VAL A 89 -16.78 4.56 -11.63
C VAL A 89 -17.34 3.78 -10.44
N GLU A 90 -16.51 2.96 -9.82
CA GLU A 90 -16.88 2.14 -8.67
C GLU A 90 -16.25 2.63 -7.36
N GLU A 91 -15.13 3.33 -7.49
CA GLU A 91 -14.42 3.87 -6.33
C GLU A 91 -13.73 5.19 -6.69
N THR A 92 -13.76 6.14 -5.77
CA THR A 92 -12.94 7.36 -5.82
C THR A 92 -12.23 7.56 -4.49
N ASN A 93 -10.99 8.03 -4.53
CA ASN A 93 -10.18 8.26 -3.33
C ASN A 93 -9.52 9.64 -3.34
N HIS A 94 -9.59 10.31 -2.21
CA HIS A 94 -8.90 11.57 -1.95
C HIS A 94 -7.94 11.38 -0.76
N TYR A 95 -6.72 11.89 -0.94
CA TYR A 95 -5.65 11.69 0.05
C TYR A 95 -5.11 13.01 0.56
N TYR A 96 -4.83 13.09 1.86
CA TYR A 96 -3.92 14.07 2.42
C TYR A 96 -2.51 13.84 1.90
N PRO A 97 -1.62 14.84 1.93
CA PRO A 97 -0.24 14.69 1.41
C PRO A 97 0.49 13.46 1.94
N PHE A 98 0.33 13.11 3.20
CA PHE A 98 0.91 11.91 3.82
C PHE A 98 0.05 10.64 3.68
N GLY A 99 -0.85 10.58 2.70
CA GLY A 99 -1.57 9.36 2.32
C GLY A 99 -2.79 9.01 3.18
N GLY A 100 -3.11 9.80 4.20
CA GLY A 100 -4.36 9.63 4.93
C GLY A 100 -5.55 9.85 3.99
N VAL A 101 -6.53 8.94 4.02
CA VAL A 101 -7.75 9.04 3.19
C VAL A 101 -8.74 9.96 3.89
N PHE A 102 -9.20 11.03 3.20
CA PHE A 102 -10.21 11.95 3.76
C PHE A 102 -11.54 11.92 3.01
N GLY A 103 -11.60 11.29 1.85
CA GLY A 103 -12.83 11.11 1.09
C GLY A 103 -12.71 9.89 0.21
N THR A 104 -13.69 9.01 0.28
CA THR A 104 -13.78 7.84 -0.58
C THR A 104 -15.25 7.55 -0.88
N THR A 105 -15.51 7.11 -2.10
CA THR A 105 -16.77 6.49 -2.49
C THR A 105 -16.45 5.08 -2.96
N GLY A 106 -17.21 4.09 -2.50
CA GLY A 106 -16.87 2.70 -2.73
C GLY A 106 -15.70 2.23 -1.86
N ASN A 107 -15.41 0.95 -1.91
CA ASN A 107 -14.24 0.31 -1.29
C ASN A 107 -14.08 -1.08 -1.90
N THR A 108 -13.76 -1.11 -3.19
CA THR A 108 -13.77 -2.35 -3.99
C THR A 108 -12.49 -3.16 -3.85
N GLN A 109 -11.42 -2.51 -3.42
CA GLN A 109 -10.09 -3.11 -3.32
C GLN A 109 -9.21 -2.35 -2.29
N PRO A 110 -8.16 -2.98 -1.72
CA PRO A 110 -7.35 -2.38 -0.65
C PRO A 110 -6.20 -1.49 -1.14
N TYR A 111 -5.84 -1.48 -2.42
CA TYR A 111 -4.66 -0.76 -2.91
C TYR A 111 -4.98 0.72 -3.17
N LYS A 112 -4.36 1.63 -2.41
CA LYS A 112 -4.73 3.06 -2.37
C LYS A 112 -3.55 3.97 -2.69
N TYR A 113 -3.01 4.66 -1.68
CA TYR A 113 -1.89 5.61 -1.80
C TYR A 113 -0.62 4.91 -2.28
N ASN A 114 0.05 5.48 -3.29
CA ASN A 114 1.18 4.90 -4.03
C ASN A 114 0.94 3.45 -4.52
N GLY A 115 -0.33 3.05 -4.71
CA GLY A 115 -0.69 1.68 -5.05
C GLY A 115 -0.43 0.65 -3.96
N LYS A 116 -0.18 1.08 -2.71
CA LYS A 116 0.10 0.19 -1.58
C LYS A 116 -1.18 -0.34 -0.94
N GLU A 117 -1.10 -1.54 -0.39
CA GLU A 117 -2.19 -2.16 0.34
C GLU A 117 -2.46 -1.42 1.65
N PHE A 118 -3.70 -1.00 1.85
CA PHE A 118 -4.18 -0.23 2.99
C PHE A 118 -5.00 -1.12 3.92
N ASP A 119 -4.47 -1.42 5.09
CA ASP A 119 -5.20 -2.16 6.12
C ASP A 119 -5.97 -1.22 7.02
N THR A 120 -7.29 -1.20 6.86
CA THR A 120 -8.20 -0.36 7.65
C THR A 120 -8.86 -1.12 8.79
N LYS A 121 -8.55 -2.41 8.96
CA LYS A 121 -9.22 -3.24 9.98
C LYS A 121 -8.99 -2.67 11.38
N LYS A 122 -10.07 -2.55 12.12
CA LYS A 122 -10.06 -2.00 13.49
C LYS A 122 -9.48 -0.58 13.60
N GLY A 123 -9.47 0.18 12.50
CA GLY A 123 -8.90 1.54 12.47
C GLY A 123 -7.37 1.56 12.47
N LEU A 124 -6.72 0.46 12.08
CA LEU A 124 -5.26 0.40 11.97
C LEU A 124 -4.71 1.46 11.02
N ASN A 125 -5.28 1.56 9.81
CA ASN A 125 -4.95 2.56 8.79
C ASN A 125 -3.45 2.61 8.41
N TRP A 126 -2.85 1.43 8.28
CA TRP A 126 -1.46 1.28 7.85
C TRP A 126 -1.37 0.85 6.39
N TYR A 127 -0.37 1.41 5.69
CA TYR A 127 0.04 0.92 4.37
C TYR A 127 1.20 -0.06 4.49
N ASP A 128 1.13 -1.13 3.70
CA ASP A 128 2.23 -2.06 3.54
C ASP A 128 3.15 -1.60 2.39
N TYR A 129 4.35 -1.16 2.71
CA TYR A 129 5.38 -0.77 1.74
C TYR A 129 6.35 -1.91 1.42
N GLY A 130 6.16 -3.09 1.98
CA GLY A 130 7.05 -4.25 1.83
C GLY A 130 8.10 -4.28 2.94
N ALA A 131 9.14 -3.47 2.87
CA ALA A 131 10.18 -3.44 3.90
C ALA A 131 9.69 -2.89 5.25
N ARG A 132 8.70 -1.99 5.24
CA ARG A 132 8.12 -1.38 6.46
C ARG A 132 6.61 -1.19 6.31
N HIS A 133 5.92 -1.08 7.44
CA HIS A 133 4.55 -0.57 7.49
C HIS A 133 4.57 0.93 7.78
N TYR A 134 3.67 1.65 7.12
CA TYR A 134 3.54 3.10 7.18
C TYR A 134 2.25 3.51 7.86
N ASP A 135 2.36 4.33 8.92
CA ASP A 135 1.23 4.88 9.67
C ASP A 135 0.88 6.26 9.12
N THR A 136 -0.30 6.38 8.53
CA THR A 136 -0.76 7.63 7.92
C THR A 136 -1.14 8.71 8.93
N ALA A 137 -1.56 8.32 10.14
CA ALA A 137 -1.90 9.27 11.19
C ALA A 137 -0.66 9.98 11.74
N LEU A 138 0.48 9.28 11.78
CA LEU A 138 1.76 9.82 12.21
C LEU A 138 2.58 10.40 11.04
N GLY A 139 2.25 10.02 9.78
CA GLY A 139 3.04 10.36 8.60
C GLY A 139 4.44 9.74 8.64
N ARG A 140 4.58 8.55 9.25
CA ARG A 140 5.87 7.90 9.53
C ARG A 140 5.79 6.39 9.35
N PHE A 141 6.96 5.78 9.10
CA PHE A 141 7.11 4.33 9.19
C PHE A 141 7.10 3.86 10.64
N THR A 142 6.63 2.63 10.86
CA THR A 142 6.49 2.01 12.19
C THR A 142 7.81 1.45 12.73
N THR A 143 8.81 1.28 11.87
CA THR A 143 10.14 0.74 12.22
C THR A 143 11.26 1.57 11.59
N ASN A 144 12.48 1.44 12.12
CA ASN A 144 13.68 2.07 11.59
C ASN A 144 13.94 1.64 10.13
N ASP A 145 14.43 2.58 9.34
CA ASP A 145 14.98 2.30 8.03
C ASP A 145 16.24 1.45 8.16
N ARG A 146 16.34 0.35 7.40
CA ARG A 146 17.56 -0.47 7.38
C ARG A 146 18.76 0.28 6.78
N PHE A 147 18.51 1.34 6.02
CA PHE A 147 19.52 2.23 5.45
C PHE A 147 19.65 3.58 6.17
N ALA A 148 19.16 3.68 7.42
CA ALA A 148 19.22 4.91 8.22
C ALA A 148 20.62 5.51 8.28
N GLU A 149 21.66 4.68 8.28
CA GLU A 149 23.07 5.11 8.28
C GLU A 149 23.49 5.88 7.03
N LYS A 150 22.74 5.78 5.92
CA LYS A 150 22.96 6.57 4.72
C LYS A 150 22.39 8.00 4.81
N TYR A 151 21.51 8.26 5.78
CA TYR A 151 20.72 9.48 5.89
C TYR A 151 20.79 10.10 7.28
N TYR A 152 22.00 10.34 7.78
CA TYR A 152 22.24 10.85 9.16
C TYR A 152 21.50 12.15 9.52
N SER A 153 21.14 12.99 8.54
CA SER A 153 20.42 14.24 8.75
C SER A 153 18.90 14.06 8.88
N MET A 154 18.39 12.86 8.69
CA MET A 154 16.96 12.57 8.69
C MET A 154 16.58 11.55 9.77
N SER A 155 15.32 11.63 10.24
CA SER A 155 14.78 10.63 11.13
C SER A 155 14.72 9.25 10.43
N PRO A 156 15.14 8.15 11.09
CA PRO A 156 15.05 6.81 10.50
C PRO A 156 13.61 6.34 10.26
N TYR A 157 12.61 7.06 10.77
CA TYR A 157 11.18 6.77 10.58
C TYR A 157 10.50 7.66 9.53
N GLN A 158 11.24 8.59 8.92
CA GLN A 158 10.65 9.56 8.00
C GLN A 158 10.11 8.90 6.72
N TYR A 159 9.10 9.55 6.11
CA TYR A 159 8.56 9.19 4.81
C TYR A 159 8.97 10.26 3.78
N GLY A 160 9.49 9.81 2.62
CA GLY A 160 9.75 10.66 1.46
C GLY A 160 10.58 11.93 1.75
N ALA A 161 11.56 11.88 2.67
CA ALA A 161 12.35 13.03 3.14
C ALA A 161 11.47 14.19 3.66
N ASN A 162 10.31 13.89 4.26
CA ASN A 162 9.28 14.84 4.69
C ASN A 162 8.72 15.74 3.57
N SER A 163 8.82 15.31 2.32
CA SER A 163 8.27 15.97 1.13
C SER A 163 7.32 15.03 0.38
N PRO A 164 6.16 14.68 0.94
CA PRO A 164 5.29 13.61 0.44
C PRO A 164 4.62 13.94 -0.90
N VAL A 165 4.63 15.19 -1.34
CA VAL A 165 4.08 15.59 -2.65
C VAL A 165 5.13 15.49 -3.76
N GLY A 166 6.40 15.76 -3.44
CA GLY A 166 7.51 15.69 -4.40
C GLY A 166 8.23 14.35 -4.42
N ASN A 167 8.09 13.56 -3.36
CA ASN A 167 8.84 12.32 -3.18
C ASN A 167 7.90 11.17 -2.83
N ILE A 168 8.26 9.98 -3.26
CA ILE A 168 7.63 8.73 -2.78
C ILE A 168 8.69 7.79 -2.22
N ASP A 169 8.31 6.96 -1.28
CA ASP A 169 9.06 5.77 -0.94
C ASP A 169 8.49 4.59 -1.75
N VAL A 170 9.35 3.83 -2.44
CA VAL A 170 8.89 2.81 -3.38
C VAL A 170 8.53 1.50 -2.69
N ASN A 171 9.36 1.07 -1.76
CA ASN A 171 9.27 -0.24 -1.11
C ASN A 171 9.49 -0.18 0.40
N GLY A 172 9.45 1.01 0.98
CA GLY A 172 9.64 1.21 2.42
C GLY A 172 11.10 1.36 2.86
N ASP A 173 12.03 1.58 1.92
CA ASP A 173 13.45 1.78 2.20
C ASP A 173 14.19 2.59 1.12
N SER A 174 13.51 3.08 0.09
CA SER A 174 14.11 3.85 -0.98
C SER A 174 13.23 4.99 -1.46
N ILE A 175 13.79 6.19 -1.48
CA ILE A 175 13.09 7.43 -1.86
C ILE A 175 13.33 7.70 -3.35
N ARG A 176 12.25 7.97 -4.10
CA ARG A 176 12.30 8.53 -5.46
C ARG A 176 11.83 9.98 -5.44
N VAL A 177 12.59 10.83 -6.11
CA VAL A 177 12.28 12.25 -6.30
C VAL A 177 11.64 12.43 -7.67
N TYR A 178 10.48 13.08 -7.72
CA TYR A 178 9.86 13.48 -8.98
C TYR A 178 10.38 14.88 -9.35
N THR A 179 11.11 14.98 -10.46
CA THR A 179 11.52 16.25 -11.03
C THR A 179 10.81 16.45 -12.37
N GLU A 180 10.07 17.55 -12.53
CA GLU A 180 9.64 18.00 -13.85
C GLU A 180 10.81 18.68 -14.55
N THR A 181 11.33 18.06 -15.61
CA THR A 181 12.19 18.77 -16.56
C THR A 181 11.33 19.39 -17.65
N GLN A 182 11.48 20.67 -17.94
CA GLN A 182 10.69 21.44 -18.91
C GLN A 182 10.85 21.00 -20.37
N SER A 183 11.43 19.86 -20.67
CA SER A 183 11.50 19.31 -22.03
C SER A 183 11.43 17.78 -22.01
N PHE A 184 10.28 17.28 -22.41
CA PHE A 184 10.03 15.89 -22.83
C PHE A 184 10.63 14.78 -21.97
N GLY A 185 9.90 14.36 -20.96
CA GLY A 185 10.14 13.13 -20.22
C GLY A 185 10.33 13.32 -18.72
N HIS A 186 9.68 12.47 -17.96
CA HIS A 186 9.89 12.39 -16.52
C HIS A 186 11.24 11.77 -16.24
N THR A 187 12.13 12.51 -15.60
CA THR A 187 13.43 11.97 -15.15
C THR A 187 13.27 11.43 -13.74
N TRP A 188 13.53 10.14 -13.55
CA TRP A 188 13.57 9.50 -12.26
C TRP A 188 14.98 9.55 -11.68
N ILE A 189 15.16 10.09 -10.50
CA ILE A 189 16.40 9.92 -9.75
C ILE A 189 16.08 8.98 -8.58
N SER A 190 16.64 7.77 -8.62
CA SER A 190 16.65 6.86 -7.48
C SER A 190 17.81 7.26 -6.58
N VAL A 191 17.53 7.68 -5.36
CA VAL A 191 18.54 7.89 -4.33
C VAL A 191 18.51 6.65 -3.43
N GLY A 192 19.43 5.72 -3.66
CA GLY A 192 19.53 4.55 -2.77
C GLY A 192 19.83 3.19 -3.41
N GLU A 193 20.29 3.12 -4.65
CA GLU A 193 20.91 1.89 -5.16
C GLU A 193 22.43 1.99 -5.08
N GLY A 194 23.02 1.16 -4.24
CA GLY A 194 24.44 0.84 -4.11
C GLY A 194 24.56 -0.55 -3.57
#